data_7019100621af22cfc50de6a214ea253d
#
_entry.id   7019100621af22cfc50de6a214ea253d
#
_cell.length_a   1.000
_cell.length_b   1.000
_cell.length_c   1.000
_cell.angle_alpha   90.00
_cell.angle_beta   90.00
_cell.angle_gamma   90.00
#
_symmetry.space_group_name_H-M   'P 1'
#
loop_
_entity.id
_entity.type
_entity.pdbx_description
1 polymer ?
#
loop_
_entity_poly.entity_id
_entity_poly.type
_entity_poly.pdbx_seq_one_letter_code
_entity_poly.pdbx_strand_id
1 'polypeptide(L)'
;MRGNRTTTSCALALVLTLAGTLTGCGGDGGGGSGGKVSLRFTWWGNPDRAARTEEAVKLFEQRHPDIDIATSFAGFDTYKAKLATQAAGGDAPDVMQLDYRQINQYATSGILLDLGEHPELRTSEIDKGLLATGVVDGRQYALPVARGTETVAYDAALWHKAGVPEPTLTWTWNDWADAMRKLSASKATQGRVGSTDPGQSEDVFEIWLRSRGKALYTKDEKLGFTADDLTRYWEWCTKLRKEGAVVPAEQTTQMDGTVENTPLGRLKSVSDFNWDAPTSGYAPIVGEGLKLAPLPVGEDGTPGQYFKPSMFFGASAETAHPKQAAQFIDFLLNDKKAGAILGATRGIPANDAIRQDVLPKLEGFDQVISTYQKQFEGKLKDPPPAPPKGDASLQSTFSRDYDQVAYERMSPREAAENYITEAKAELRQ
;
A
#
# COMPACT_ATOMS: atom_id res chain seq x y z
N MET A 1 8.98 -47.63 47.69
CA MET A 1 7.86 -48.57 47.72
C MET A 1 7.18 -48.49 46.37
N ARG A 2 7.43 -49.44 45.55
CA ARG A 2 6.49 -50.44 44.99
C ARG A 2 5.37 -49.73 44.22
N GLY A 3 5.13 -49.86 42.92
CA GLY A 3 5.42 -50.99 42.02
C GLY A 3 4.20 -51.21 41.15
N ASN A 4 4.41 -51.57 39.99
CA ASN A 4 3.86 -52.49 39.00
C ASN A 4 3.20 -51.78 37.81
N ARG A 5 3.72 -51.87 36.53
CA ARG A 5 3.84 -53.04 35.63
C ARG A 5 2.51 -53.75 35.37
N THR A 6 2.06 -53.67 34.10
CA THR A 6 1.82 -54.80 33.15
C THR A 6 1.22 -54.20 31.87
N THR A 7 1.82 -54.24 30.71
CA THR A 7 1.99 -55.28 29.68
C THR A 7 0.67 -55.94 29.20
N THR A 8 0.36 -55.89 27.92
CA THR A 8 0.29 -56.98 26.92
C THR A 8 -0.67 -56.56 25.81
N SER A 9 -0.29 -56.34 24.59
CA SER A 9 0.01 -57.22 23.42
C SER A 9 -1.20 -57.77 22.68
N CYS A 10 -0.97 -57.88 21.37
CA CYS A 10 -1.60 -58.71 20.30
C CYS A 10 -2.73 -58.04 19.54
N ALA A 11 -2.53 -57.56 18.31
CA ALA A 11 -2.36 -58.25 17.02
C ALA A 11 -3.60 -59.03 16.61
N LEU A 12 -4.23 -58.62 15.49
CA LEU A 12 -4.55 -59.56 14.42
C LEU A 12 -4.94 -58.82 13.12
N ALA A 13 -4.24 -59.16 12.06
CA ALA A 13 -4.52 -58.78 10.68
C ALA A 13 -5.75 -59.55 10.18
N LEU A 14 -6.57 -58.88 9.34
CA LEU A 14 -7.44 -59.61 8.43
C LEU A 14 -7.39 -58.95 7.04
N VAL A 15 -6.71 -59.66 6.15
CA VAL A 15 -6.74 -59.46 4.70
C VAL A 15 -8.01 -60.07 4.16
N LEU A 16 -8.80 -59.30 3.43
CA LEU A 16 -9.84 -59.84 2.56
C LEU A 16 -9.70 -59.23 1.18
N THR A 17 -9.08 -59.99 0.30
CA THR A 17 -9.12 -59.85 -1.15
C THR A 17 -10.48 -60.26 -1.67
N LEU A 18 -11.13 -59.37 -2.45
CA LEU A 18 -12.19 -59.80 -3.38
C LEU A 18 -11.90 -59.20 -4.76
N ALA A 19 -11.50 -60.10 -5.63
CA ALA A 19 -11.44 -59.88 -7.07
C ALA A 19 -12.84 -60.09 -7.65
N GLY A 20 -13.22 -59.30 -8.64
CA GLY A 20 -14.45 -59.52 -9.40
C GLY A 20 -14.80 -58.38 -10.32
N THR A 21 -14.39 -58.54 -11.48
CA THR A 21 -14.92 -58.62 -12.85
C THR A 21 -15.02 -57.29 -13.60
N LEU A 22 -14.14 -57.19 -14.58
CA LEU A 22 -14.26 -56.35 -15.76
C LEU A 22 -15.50 -56.75 -16.57
N THR A 23 -16.39 -55.79 -16.79
CA THR A 23 -17.22 -55.79 -17.96
C THR A 23 -17.11 -54.43 -18.63
N GLY A 24 -16.42 -54.36 -19.73
CA GLY A 24 -16.40 -53.24 -20.63
C GLY A 24 -17.72 -53.14 -21.39
N CYS A 25 -18.21 -51.94 -21.51
CA CYS A 25 -19.07 -51.56 -22.63
C CYS A 25 -18.62 -50.16 -23.05
N GLY A 26 -18.11 -50.08 -24.24
CA GLY A 26 -17.87 -48.81 -24.94
C GLY A 26 -19.18 -48.06 -25.18
N GLY A 27 -19.14 -46.80 -24.98
CA GLY A 27 -20.18 -45.83 -25.31
C GLY A 27 -19.48 -44.53 -25.59
N ASP A 28 -19.23 -44.30 -26.85
CA ASP A 28 -18.85 -43.03 -27.42
C ASP A 28 -19.99 -42.02 -27.08
N GLY A 29 -19.66 -40.95 -26.40
CA GLY A 29 -20.61 -39.94 -26.00
C GLY A 29 -19.83 -38.75 -25.45
N GLY A 30 -19.27 -37.94 -26.38
CA GLY A 30 -18.75 -36.64 -26.07
C GLY A 30 -19.85 -35.72 -25.47
N GLY A 31 -19.91 -35.67 -24.16
CA GLY A 31 -20.68 -34.70 -23.41
C GLY A 31 -19.73 -34.09 -22.41
N GLY A 32 -19.11 -32.95 -22.82
CA GLY A 32 -18.41 -32.10 -21.87
C GLY A 32 -19.38 -31.71 -20.77
N SER A 33 -19.29 -32.32 -19.61
CA SER A 33 -19.87 -31.75 -18.39
C SER A 33 -19.11 -30.47 -18.13
N GLY A 34 -19.65 -29.35 -18.62
CA GLY A 34 -19.16 -28.02 -18.32
C GLY A 34 -19.33 -27.74 -16.84
N GLY A 35 -18.38 -28.24 -16.04
CA GLY A 35 -18.24 -27.80 -14.66
C GLY A 35 -17.95 -26.32 -14.67
N LYS A 36 -18.55 -25.56 -13.75
CA LYS A 36 -18.22 -24.15 -13.55
C LYS A 36 -16.72 -24.01 -13.30
N VAL A 37 -16.13 -22.95 -13.91
CA VAL A 37 -14.77 -22.51 -13.57
C VAL A 37 -14.85 -21.90 -12.16
N SER A 38 -13.97 -22.35 -11.26
CA SER A 38 -13.87 -21.79 -9.90
C SER A 38 -12.55 -21.02 -9.79
N LEU A 39 -12.65 -19.74 -9.40
CA LEU A 39 -11.50 -18.88 -9.13
C LEU A 39 -11.46 -18.50 -7.65
N ARG A 40 -10.28 -18.49 -7.07
CA ARG A 40 -10.03 -17.97 -5.72
C ARG A 40 -9.62 -16.50 -5.81
N PHE A 41 -10.38 -15.62 -5.15
CA PHE A 41 -10.05 -14.19 -5.05
C PHE A 41 -9.80 -13.79 -3.60
N THR A 42 -8.64 -13.17 -3.34
CA THR A 42 -8.28 -12.77 -1.98
C THR A 42 -7.81 -11.31 -1.91
N TRP A 43 -8.12 -10.65 -0.77
CA TRP A 43 -7.74 -9.26 -0.54
C TRP A 43 -7.57 -8.94 0.95
N TRP A 44 -6.92 -7.81 1.25
CA TRP A 44 -6.97 -7.23 2.59
C TRP A 44 -8.00 -6.12 2.67
N GLY A 45 -8.59 -5.94 3.85
CA GLY A 45 -9.53 -4.85 4.09
C GLY A 45 -10.34 -5.03 5.35
N ASN A 46 -11.24 -4.09 5.55
CA ASN A 46 -12.23 -4.08 6.62
C ASN A 46 -13.57 -4.74 6.16
N PRO A 47 -14.54 -4.93 7.07
CA PRO A 47 -15.83 -5.53 6.72
C PRO A 47 -16.65 -4.76 5.66
N ASP A 48 -16.58 -3.41 5.62
CA ASP A 48 -17.28 -2.62 4.58
C ASP A 48 -16.71 -2.92 3.18
N ARG A 49 -15.37 -2.91 3.04
CA ARG A 49 -14.71 -3.32 1.79
C ARG A 49 -15.10 -4.73 1.38
N ALA A 50 -15.17 -5.65 2.35
CA ALA A 50 -15.56 -7.04 2.07
C ALA A 50 -16.98 -7.13 1.54
N ALA A 51 -17.96 -6.51 2.21
CA ALA A 51 -19.35 -6.53 1.80
C ALA A 51 -19.55 -5.99 0.38
N ARG A 52 -18.93 -4.86 0.04
CA ARG A 52 -19.00 -4.27 -1.31
C ARG A 52 -18.27 -5.13 -2.35
N THR A 53 -17.15 -5.75 -1.98
CA THR A 53 -16.44 -6.65 -2.88
C THR A 53 -17.28 -7.89 -3.19
N GLU A 54 -17.91 -8.49 -2.20
CA GLU A 54 -18.80 -9.64 -2.38
C GLU A 54 -20.05 -9.28 -3.21
N GLU A 55 -20.59 -8.07 -3.07
CA GLU A 55 -21.68 -7.58 -3.93
C GLU A 55 -21.23 -7.45 -5.39
N ALA A 56 -20.02 -6.93 -5.64
CA ALA A 56 -19.46 -6.86 -6.98
C ALA A 56 -19.19 -8.26 -7.56
N VAL A 57 -18.70 -9.20 -6.76
CA VAL A 57 -18.52 -10.61 -7.14
C VAL A 57 -19.85 -11.23 -7.57
N LYS A 58 -20.90 -11.09 -6.78
CA LYS A 58 -22.25 -11.58 -7.14
C LYS A 58 -22.75 -11.00 -8.46
N LEU A 59 -22.48 -9.72 -8.73
CA LEU A 59 -22.82 -9.10 -10.01
C LEU A 59 -22.04 -9.71 -11.18
N PHE A 60 -20.75 -10.04 -10.97
CA PHE A 60 -19.93 -10.74 -11.96
C PHE A 60 -20.49 -12.13 -12.26
N GLU A 61 -20.76 -12.96 -11.25
CA GLU A 61 -21.30 -14.31 -11.36
C GLU A 61 -22.68 -14.34 -12.05
N GLN A 62 -23.52 -13.34 -11.81
CA GLN A 62 -24.81 -13.20 -12.52
C GLN A 62 -24.65 -13.00 -14.03
N ARG A 63 -23.54 -12.38 -14.47
CA ARG A 63 -23.24 -12.14 -15.89
C ARG A 63 -22.41 -13.25 -16.51
N HIS A 64 -21.71 -14.01 -15.69
CA HIS A 64 -20.84 -15.13 -16.04
C HIS A 64 -21.24 -16.38 -15.25
N PRO A 65 -22.43 -16.98 -15.55
CA PRO A 65 -22.97 -18.07 -14.75
C PRO A 65 -22.15 -19.37 -14.79
N ASP A 66 -21.19 -19.43 -15.67
CA ASP A 66 -20.18 -20.48 -15.82
C ASP A 66 -18.93 -20.29 -14.95
N ILE A 67 -18.83 -19.15 -14.24
CA ILE A 67 -17.70 -18.84 -13.34
C ILE A 67 -18.22 -18.66 -11.92
N ASP A 68 -17.52 -19.23 -10.96
CA ASP A 68 -17.76 -19.11 -9.51
C ASP A 68 -16.52 -18.51 -8.85
N ILE A 69 -16.69 -17.57 -7.92
CA ILE A 69 -15.59 -16.85 -7.26
C ILE A 69 -15.58 -17.16 -5.77
N ALA A 70 -14.66 -18.02 -5.33
CA ALA A 70 -14.42 -18.27 -3.92
C ALA A 70 -13.62 -17.11 -3.29
N THR A 71 -14.26 -16.36 -2.39
CA THR A 71 -13.69 -15.16 -1.78
C THR A 71 -13.07 -15.41 -0.42
N SER A 72 -12.00 -14.70 -0.08
CA SER A 72 -11.53 -14.58 1.30
C SER A 72 -10.82 -13.24 1.55
N PHE A 73 -10.95 -12.70 2.77
CA PHE A 73 -10.26 -11.47 3.15
C PHE A 73 -9.70 -11.57 4.58
N ALA A 74 -8.74 -10.68 4.89
CA ALA A 74 -8.18 -10.53 6.23
C ALA A 74 -7.68 -9.10 6.43
N GLY A 75 -7.27 -8.77 7.66
CA GLY A 75 -6.50 -7.56 7.93
C GLY A 75 -5.14 -7.60 7.22
N PHE A 76 -4.53 -6.43 7.01
CA PHE A 76 -3.36 -6.27 6.13
C PHE A 76 -2.20 -7.23 6.46
N ASP A 77 -1.73 -7.26 7.71
CA ASP A 77 -0.58 -8.09 8.08
C ASP A 77 -0.87 -9.59 7.99
N THR A 78 -2.06 -10.01 8.45
CA THR A 78 -2.51 -11.40 8.34
C THR A 78 -2.62 -11.82 6.87
N TYR A 79 -3.16 -10.94 6.03
CA TYR A 79 -3.26 -11.18 4.59
C TYR A 79 -1.89 -11.34 3.95
N LYS A 80 -0.95 -10.41 4.20
CA LYS A 80 0.42 -10.47 3.66
C LYS A 80 1.13 -11.76 4.03
N ALA A 81 1.08 -12.16 5.31
CA ALA A 81 1.71 -13.38 5.79
C ALA A 81 1.10 -14.63 5.13
N LYS A 82 -0.24 -14.68 5.01
CA LYS A 82 -0.94 -15.79 4.35
C LYS A 82 -0.60 -15.88 2.87
N LEU A 83 -0.65 -14.75 2.16
CA LEU A 83 -0.33 -14.71 0.72
C LEU A 83 1.12 -15.12 0.46
N ALA A 84 2.08 -14.64 1.26
CA ALA A 84 3.47 -15.03 1.14
C ALA A 84 3.66 -16.54 1.33
N THR A 85 2.98 -17.14 2.32
CA THR A 85 3.02 -18.58 2.57
C THR A 85 2.43 -19.38 1.41
N GLN A 86 1.27 -18.96 0.90
CA GLN A 86 0.60 -19.61 -0.23
C GLN A 86 1.43 -19.51 -1.51
N ALA A 87 1.98 -18.33 -1.81
CA ALA A 87 2.84 -18.12 -2.96
C ALA A 87 4.12 -18.96 -2.92
N ALA A 88 4.78 -19.04 -1.75
CA ALA A 88 5.96 -19.90 -1.57
C ALA A 88 5.64 -21.39 -1.68
N GLY A 89 4.41 -21.80 -1.38
CA GLY A 89 3.93 -23.18 -1.48
C GLY A 89 3.37 -23.58 -2.85
N GLY A 90 3.37 -22.67 -3.85
CA GLY A 90 2.73 -22.93 -5.15
C GLY A 90 1.20 -23.00 -5.08
N ASP A 91 0.58 -22.38 -4.07
CA ASP A 91 -0.88 -22.36 -3.85
C ASP A 91 -1.41 -20.93 -3.83
N ALA A 92 -0.82 -20.02 -4.62
CA ALA A 92 -1.29 -18.66 -4.74
C ALA A 92 -2.75 -18.62 -5.24
N PRO A 93 -3.59 -17.65 -4.76
CA PRO A 93 -4.95 -17.47 -5.28
C PRO A 93 -4.94 -17.09 -6.75
N ASP A 94 -5.98 -17.47 -7.51
CA ASP A 94 -6.09 -17.15 -8.94
C ASP A 94 -6.05 -15.65 -9.20
N VAL A 95 -6.77 -14.86 -8.37
CA VAL A 95 -6.73 -13.40 -8.37
C VAL A 95 -6.43 -12.91 -6.96
N MET A 96 -5.53 -11.94 -6.84
CA MET A 96 -5.06 -11.43 -5.56
C MET A 96 -4.89 -9.91 -5.57
N GLN A 97 -5.15 -9.28 -4.44
CA GLN A 97 -4.82 -7.89 -4.21
C GLN A 97 -3.35 -7.79 -3.75
N LEU A 98 -2.58 -6.89 -4.34
CA LEU A 98 -1.15 -6.77 -4.12
C LEU A 98 -0.78 -5.38 -3.60
N ASP A 99 0.18 -5.34 -2.70
CA ASP A 99 0.83 -4.11 -2.28
C ASP A 99 1.91 -3.70 -3.29
N TYR A 100 2.12 -2.39 -3.44
CA TYR A 100 3.11 -1.80 -4.34
C TYR A 100 4.51 -2.40 -4.19
N ARG A 101 4.93 -2.67 -2.96
CA ARG A 101 6.27 -3.20 -2.64
C ARG A 101 6.43 -4.71 -2.94
N GLN A 102 5.33 -5.41 -3.21
CA GLN A 102 5.37 -6.85 -3.52
C GLN A 102 5.50 -7.15 -5.02
N ILE A 103 5.20 -6.17 -5.89
CA ILE A 103 5.07 -6.40 -7.34
C ILE A 103 6.37 -6.97 -7.92
N ASN A 104 7.50 -6.30 -7.70
CA ASN A 104 8.78 -6.74 -8.24
C ASN A 104 9.17 -8.12 -7.73
N GLN A 105 9.07 -8.34 -6.42
CA GLN A 105 9.40 -9.63 -5.81
C GLN A 105 8.56 -10.77 -6.38
N TYR A 106 7.25 -10.58 -6.52
CA TYR A 106 6.35 -11.65 -6.97
C TYR A 106 6.46 -11.89 -8.49
N ALA A 107 6.67 -10.83 -9.28
CA ALA A 107 6.91 -10.95 -10.71
C ALA A 107 8.22 -11.71 -11.00
N THR A 108 9.34 -11.27 -10.39
CA THR A 108 10.65 -11.90 -10.60
C THR A 108 10.75 -13.32 -10.02
N SER A 109 9.90 -13.66 -9.04
CA SER A 109 9.79 -15.04 -8.51
C SER A 109 8.86 -15.94 -9.31
N GLY A 110 8.26 -15.45 -10.43
CA GLY A 110 7.38 -16.23 -11.29
C GLY A 110 6.01 -16.53 -10.68
N ILE A 111 5.59 -15.80 -9.64
CA ILE A 111 4.29 -15.98 -8.97
C ILE A 111 3.17 -15.35 -9.79
N LEU A 112 3.45 -14.22 -10.48
CA LEU A 112 2.44 -13.44 -11.19
C LEU A 112 2.37 -13.78 -12.66
N LEU A 113 1.15 -13.83 -13.18
CA LEU A 113 0.82 -13.95 -14.60
C LEU A 113 1.15 -12.65 -15.33
N ASP A 114 1.73 -12.73 -16.54
CA ASP A 114 1.85 -11.59 -17.44
C ASP A 114 0.47 -11.18 -17.98
N LEU A 115 -0.11 -10.17 -17.37
CA LEU A 115 -1.41 -9.65 -17.75
C LEU A 115 -1.42 -8.92 -19.10
N GLY A 116 -0.24 -8.51 -19.59
CA GLY A 116 -0.09 -7.84 -20.88
C GLY A 116 -0.40 -8.76 -22.09
N GLU A 117 -0.37 -10.09 -21.90
CA GLU A 117 -0.73 -11.06 -22.93
C GLU A 117 -2.24 -11.34 -23.01
N HIS A 118 -3.06 -10.69 -22.15
CA HIS A 118 -4.50 -10.95 -22.02
C HIS A 118 -5.34 -9.82 -22.62
N PRO A 119 -5.86 -9.97 -23.86
CA PRO A 119 -6.63 -8.94 -24.56
C PRO A 119 -8.00 -8.65 -23.91
N GLU A 120 -8.43 -9.47 -22.97
CA GLU A 120 -9.63 -9.24 -22.16
C GLU A 120 -9.51 -7.99 -21.26
N LEU A 121 -8.27 -7.61 -20.91
CA LEU A 121 -7.99 -6.50 -20.02
C LEU A 121 -7.93 -5.17 -20.78
N ARG A 122 -8.76 -4.22 -20.39
CA ARG A 122 -8.80 -2.86 -20.93
C ARG A 122 -8.05 -1.92 -20.00
N THR A 123 -7.00 -1.31 -20.49
CA THR A 123 -6.13 -0.42 -19.71
C THR A 123 -6.12 1.02 -20.23
N SER A 124 -6.85 1.32 -21.31
CA SER A 124 -6.85 2.63 -21.96
C SER A 124 -7.31 3.79 -21.09
N GLU A 125 -8.18 3.50 -20.11
CA GLU A 125 -8.74 4.46 -19.17
C GLU A 125 -7.91 4.59 -17.87
N ILE A 126 -6.79 3.88 -17.78
CA ILE A 126 -5.88 3.96 -16.63
C ILE A 126 -4.71 4.88 -16.99
N ASP A 127 -4.38 5.82 -16.11
CA ASP A 127 -3.23 6.69 -16.29
C ASP A 127 -1.95 5.89 -16.57
N LYS A 128 -1.19 6.30 -17.60
CA LYS A 128 0.01 5.57 -18.05
C LYS A 128 1.11 5.48 -17.00
N GLY A 129 1.28 6.53 -16.20
CA GLY A 129 2.24 6.54 -15.11
C GLY A 129 1.87 5.54 -14.03
N LEU A 130 0.58 5.49 -13.64
CA LEU A 130 0.08 4.50 -12.68
C LEU A 130 0.20 3.08 -13.25
N LEU A 131 -0.17 2.88 -14.52
CA LEU A 131 -0.09 1.56 -15.17
C LEU A 131 1.36 1.05 -15.21
N ALA A 132 2.32 1.93 -15.51
CA ALA A 132 3.73 1.59 -15.57
C ALA A 132 4.30 1.07 -14.24
N THR A 133 3.70 1.41 -13.11
CA THR A 133 4.12 0.92 -11.79
C THR A 133 3.85 -0.57 -11.57
N GLY A 134 3.01 -1.20 -12.37
CA GLY A 134 2.77 -2.65 -12.38
C GLY A 134 3.60 -3.42 -13.42
N VAL A 135 4.55 -2.72 -14.09
CA VAL A 135 5.44 -3.31 -15.09
C VAL A 135 6.77 -3.70 -14.44
N VAL A 136 7.21 -4.93 -14.69
CA VAL A 136 8.53 -5.45 -14.29
C VAL A 136 9.15 -6.10 -15.53
N ASP A 137 10.39 -5.78 -15.86
CA ASP A 137 11.12 -6.29 -17.04
C ASP A 137 10.32 -6.17 -18.35
N GLY A 138 9.58 -5.07 -18.51
CA GLY A 138 8.78 -4.76 -19.71
C GLY A 138 7.47 -5.52 -19.83
N ARG A 139 7.03 -6.28 -18.81
CA ARG A 139 5.79 -7.04 -18.75
C ARG A 139 4.85 -6.50 -17.70
N GLN A 140 3.54 -6.51 -17.98
CA GLN A 140 2.50 -6.02 -17.07
C GLN A 140 2.04 -7.14 -16.12
N TYR A 141 2.45 -7.11 -14.86
CA TYR A 141 2.10 -8.15 -13.88
C TYR A 141 0.96 -7.78 -12.95
N ALA A 142 0.71 -6.49 -12.79
CA ALA A 142 -0.35 -6.03 -11.89
C ALA A 142 -1.02 -4.76 -12.43
N LEU A 143 -2.32 -4.61 -12.17
CA LEU A 143 -3.10 -3.45 -12.60
C LEU A 143 -3.50 -2.59 -11.41
N PRO A 144 -3.29 -1.25 -11.45
CA PRO A 144 -3.64 -0.36 -10.36
C PRO A 144 -5.15 -0.29 -10.17
N VAL A 145 -5.60 -0.45 -8.93
CA VAL A 145 -7.02 -0.44 -8.56
C VAL A 145 -7.49 0.98 -8.27
N ALA A 146 -6.70 1.70 -7.50
CA ALA A 146 -6.99 3.07 -7.11
C ALA A 146 -5.69 3.85 -6.98
N ARG A 147 -5.79 5.17 -6.91
CA ARG A 147 -4.64 6.06 -6.71
C ARG A 147 -4.71 6.74 -5.36
N GLY A 148 -3.57 7.06 -4.82
CA GLY A 148 -3.37 7.87 -3.63
C GLY A 148 -2.14 8.76 -3.79
N THR A 149 -2.02 9.75 -2.93
CA THR A 149 -0.83 10.59 -2.83
C THR A 149 -0.58 10.94 -1.37
N GLU A 150 0.65 11.21 -1.02
CA GLU A 150 0.96 11.65 0.33
C GLU A 150 0.34 13.03 0.62
N THR A 151 0.10 13.29 1.90
CA THR A 151 -0.49 14.53 2.37
C THR A 151 0.06 14.91 3.75
N VAL A 152 -0.04 16.18 4.08
CA VAL A 152 0.02 16.66 5.45
C VAL A 152 -1.41 16.78 5.96
N ALA A 153 -1.85 15.81 6.78
CA ALA A 153 -3.11 15.92 7.50
C ALA A 153 -2.94 16.88 8.68
N TYR A 154 -3.85 17.85 8.88
CA TYR A 154 -3.68 18.85 9.93
C TYR A 154 -4.99 19.36 10.52
N ASP A 155 -4.94 19.82 11.78
CA ASP A 155 -6.02 20.51 12.45
C ASP A 155 -6.03 21.99 12.03
N ALA A 156 -6.82 22.32 11.02
CA ALA A 156 -6.90 23.67 10.47
C ALA A 156 -7.45 24.71 11.48
N ALA A 157 -8.25 24.28 12.44
CA ALA A 157 -8.78 25.18 13.48
C ALA A 157 -7.66 25.63 14.42
N LEU A 158 -6.78 24.73 14.84
CA LEU A 158 -5.62 25.07 15.66
C LEU A 158 -4.60 25.88 14.84
N TRP A 159 -4.40 25.52 13.57
CA TRP A 159 -3.51 26.23 12.66
C TRP A 159 -3.90 27.70 12.51
N HIS A 160 -5.19 27.93 12.23
CA HIS A 160 -5.74 29.29 12.12
C HIS A 160 -5.65 30.08 13.44
N LYS A 161 -6.00 29.44 14.58
CA LYS A 161 -5.89 30.07 15.91
C LYS A 161 -4.45 30.45 16.28
N ALA A 162 -3.47 29.71 15.78
CA ALA A 162 -2.05 30.02 15.97
C ALA A 162 -1.55 31.14 15.05
N GLY A 163 -2.36 31.63 14.12
CA GLY A 163 -1.99 32.69 13.17
C GLY A 163 -0.94 32.25 12.15
N VAL A 164 -0.88 30.95 11.85
CA VAL A 164 0.03 30.41 10.84
C VAL A 164 -0.69 30.39 9.48
N PRO A 165 -0.06 30.89 8.39
CA PRO A 165 -0.66 30.83 7.05
C PRO A 165 -1.02 29.40 6.64
N GLU A 166 -2.16 29.22 5.96
CA GLU A 166 -2.53 27.90 5.43
C GLU A 166 -1.51 27.41 4.40
N PRO A 167 -1.23 26.08 4.35
CA PRO A 167 -0.34 25.48 3.37
C PRO A 167 -0.83 25.72 1.93
N THR A 168 0.09 26.00 1.01
CA THR A 168 -0.20 26.21 -0.41
C THR A 168 0.46 25.13 -1.26
N LEU A 169 0.12 25.06 -2.55
CA LEU A 169 0.78 24.13 -3.49
C LEU A 169 2.28 24.42 -3.70
N THR A 170 2.75 25.57 -3.26
CA THR A 170 4.12 26.07 -3.51
C THR A 170 4.91 26.32 -2.22
N TRP A 171 4.36 25.94 -1.04
CA TRP A 171 5.13 26.06 0.19
C TRP A 171 6.34 25.13 0.18
N THR A 172 7.46 25.62 0.68
CA THR A 172 8.73 24.89 0.67
C THR A 172 8.93 24.08 1.96
N TRP A 173 9.95 23.23 1.99
CA TRP A 173 10.36 22.55 3.21
C TRP A 173 10.78 23.51 4.32
N ASN A 174 11.33 24.68 3.96
CA ASN A 174 11.62 25.74 4.93
C ASN A 174 10.35 26.40 5.46
N ASP A 175 9.36 26.69 4.60
CA ASP A 175 8.08 27.24 5.03
C ASP A 175 7.35 26.26 5.98
N TRP A 176 7.38 24.96 5.68
CA TRP A 176 6.84 23.93 6.55
C TRP A 176 7.54 23.93 7.91
N ALA A 177 8.88 23.92 7.93
CA ALA A 177 9.65 23.93 9.17
C ALA A 177 9.35 25.16 10.03
N ASP A 178 9.22 26.34 9.42
CA ASP A 178 8.87 27.59 10.11
C ASP A 178 7.44 27.55 10.66
N ALA A 179 6.50 26.97 9.91
CA ALA A 179 5.14 26.75 10.37
C ALA A 179 5.13 25.83 11.61
N MET A 180 5.89 24.71 11.59
CA MET A 180 5.96 23.79 12.72
C MET A 180 6.53 24.44 13.97
N ARG A 181 7.57 25.29 13.86
CA ARG A 181 8.12 26.09 14.96
C ARG A 181 7.07 27.02 15.56
N LYS A 182 6.35 27.76 14.69
CA LYS A 182 5.30 28.70 15.12
C LYS A 182 4.15 27.98 15.82
N LEU A 183 3.68 26.85 15.27
CA LEU A 183 2.64 26.03 15.89
C LEU A 183 3.07 25.54 17.28
N SER A 184 4.26 24.95 17.40
CA SER A 184 4.79 24.43 18.67
C SER A 184 4.95 25.53 19.73
N ALA A 185 5.31 26.74 19.36
CA ALA A 185 5.46 27.89 20.26
C ALA A 185 4.12 28.52 20.65
N SER A 186 3.03 28.23 19.94
CA SER A 186 1.73 28.87 20.15
C SER A 186 0.97 28.25 21.32
N LYS A 187 0.46 29.11 22.21
CA LYS A 187 -0.48 28.65 23.26
C LYS A 187 -1.81 28.13 22.70
N ALA A 188 -2.17 28.51 21.46
CA ALA A 188 -3.41 28.11 20.82
C ALA A 188 -3.43 26.60 20.50
N THR A 189 -2.27 25.94 20.37
CA THR A 189 -2.15 24.51 20.11
C THR A 189 -2.34 23.64 21.35
N GLN A 190 -2.53 24.25 22.52
CA GLN A 190 -2.80 23.54 23.79
C GLN A 190 -1.69 22.53 24.19
N GLY A 191 -0.44 22.87 23.86
CA GLY A 191 0.73 22.02 24.16
C GLY A 191 1.02 20.95 23.11
N ARG A 192 0.26 20.91 22.01
CA ARG A 192 0.61 20.06 20.85
C ARG A 192 1.74 20.70 20.06
N VAL A 193 2.67 19.89 19.58
CA VAL A 193 3.74 20.36 18.69
C VAL A 193 3.26 20.46 17.23
N GLY A 194 4.07 21.07 16.37
CA GLY A 194 3.68 21.34 14.98
C GLY A 194 3.34 20.06 14.20
N SER A 195 4.20 19.03 14.25
CA SER A 195 4.01 17.81 13.45
C SER A 195 4.62 16.57 14.10
N THR A 196 4.28 15.42 13.54
CA THR A 196 5.06 14.18 13.65
C THR A 196 6.46 14.41 13.09
N ASP A 197 7.46 13.73 13.66
CA ASP A 197 8.84 13.76 13.16
C ASP A 197 8.92 12.96 11.84
N PRO A 198 9.28 13.57 10.69
CA PRO A 198 9.29 12.90 9.40
C PRO A 198 10.49 11.97 9.20
N GLY A 199 11.47 11.99 10.08
CA GLY A 199 12.75 11.31 9.88
C GLY A 199 12.68 9.79 9.80
N GLN A 200 11.64 9.17 10.38
CA GLN A 200 11.40 7.73 10.32
C GLN A 200 10.71 7.29 9.01
N SER A 201 10.10 8.23 8.28
CA SER A 201 9.34 7.93 7.06
C SER A 201 10.25 7.94 5.82
N GLU A 202 10.47 6.76 5.24
CA GLU A 202 11.15 6.62 3.95
C GLU A 202 10.31 7.24 2.82
N ASP A 203 8.96 7.16 2.87
CA ASP A 203 8.07 7.77 1.88
C ASP A 203 8.24 9.31 1.87
N VAL A 204 8.29 9.96 3.04
CA VAL A 204 8.56 11.41 3.12
C VAL A 204 9.97 11.75 2.64
N PHE A 205 10.96 10.92 2.98
CA PHE A 205 12.32 11.08 2.47
C PHE A 205 12.38 10.97 0.94
N GLU A 206 11.65 10.04 0.33
CA GLU A 206 11.55 9.94 -1.13
C GLU A 206 11.02 11.24 -1.75
N ILE A 207 9.95 11.80 -1.21
CA ILE A 207 9.40 13.08 -1.69
C ILE A 207 10.39 14.24 -1.48
N TRP A 208 11.10 14.24 -0.36
CA TRP A 208 12.15 15.21 -0.08
C TRP A 208 13.30 15.10 -1.10
N LEU A 209 13.73 13.89 -1.48
CA LEU A 209 14.71 13.64 -2.54
C LEU A 209 14.21 14.12 -3.90
N ARG A 210 12.99 13.74 -4.28
CA ARG A 210 12.39 14.09 -5.57
C ARG A 210 12.23 15.59 -5.74
N SER A 211 11.92 16.32 -4.66
CA SER A 211 11.87 17.78 -4.65
C SER A 211 13.25 18.44 -4.87
N ARG A 212 14.33 17.64 -4.88
CA ARG A 212 15.72 18.03 -5.15
C ARG A 212 16.28 17.38 -6.42
N GLY A 213 15.40 16.84 -7.27
CA GLY A 213 15.78 16.20 -8.53
C GLY A 213 16.48 14.84 -8.38
N LYS A 214 16.36 14.20 -7.21
CA LYS A 214 16.89 12.87 -6.92
C LYS A 214 15.77 11.85 -6.84
N ALA A 215 16.09 10.58 -6.63
CA ALA A 215 15.13 9.48 -6.48
C ALA A 215 15.58 8.54 -5.37
N LEU A 216 14.66 7.75 -4.81
CA LEU A 216 14.99 6.69 -3.87
C LEU A 216 15.78 5.59 -4.58
N TYR A 217 15.28 5.17 -5.75
CA TYR A 217 15.94 4.19 -6.61
C TYR A 217 16.15 4.71 -8.03
N THR A 218 17.20 4.23 -8.67
CA THR A 218 17.44 4.43 -10.11
C THR A 218 16.66 3.42 -10.93
N LYS A 219 16.60 3.62 -12.25
CA LYS A 219 15.99 2.64 -13.17
C LYS A 219 16.72 1.28 -13.17
N ASP A 220 17.98 1.25 -12.76
CA ASP A 220 18.77 0.01 -12.63
C ASP A 220 18.66 -0.59 -11.22
N GLU A 221 17.62 -0.26 -10.49
CA GLU A 221 17.31 -0.78 -9.14
C GLU A 221 18.38 -0.52 -8.08
N LYS A 222 19.20 0.52 -8.27
CA LYS A 222 20.22 0.96 -7.31
C LYS A 222 19.72 2.16 -6.52
N LEU A 223 20.36 2.45 -5.38
CA LEU A 223 20.08 3.67 -4.64
C LEU A 223 20.30 4.91 -5.52
N GLY A 224 19.30 5.80 -5.58
CA GLY A 224 19.33 7.06 -6.33
C GLY A 224 19.85 8.25 -5.52
N PHE A 225 20.36 8.01 -4.33
CA PHE A 225 20.89 9.00 -3.38
C PHE A 225 22.17 8.52 -2.69
N THR A 226 22.81 9.41 -1.96
CA THR A 226 24.09 9.15 -1.27
C THR A 226 23.91 9.20 0.25
N ALA A 227 24.92 8.73 1.00
CA ALA A 227 24.97 8.90 2.45
C ALA A 227 24.88 10.38 2.86
N ASP A 228 25.49 11.29 2.09
CA ASP A 228 25.40 12.74 2.35
C ASP A 228 23.98 13.28 2.22
N ASP A 229 23.17 12.75 1.29
CA ASP A 229 21.77 13.17 1.14
C ASP A 229 20.94 12.74 2.35
N LEU A 230 21.10 11.50 2.77
CA LEU A 230 20.41 10.97 3.93
C LEU A 230 20.87 11.64 5.23
N THR A 231 22.18 11.91 5.36
CA THR A 231 22.74 12.67 6.48
C THR A 231 22.07 14.05 6.59
N ARG A 232 21.98 14.80 5.49
CA ARG A 232 21.34 16.14 5.48
C ARG A 232 19.86 16.07 5.88
N TYR A 233 19.15 15.05 5.42
CA TYR A 233 17.76 14.86 5.79
C TYR A 233 17.61 14.57 7.29
N TRP A 234 18.37 13.64 7.84
CA TRP A 234 18.33 13.30 9.25
C TRP A 234 18.89 14.36 10.18
N GLU A 235 19.87 15.15 9.73
CA GLU A 235 20.33 16.36 10.45
C GLU A 235 19.22 17.40 10.54
N TRP A 236 18.48 17.63 9.44
CA TRP A 236 17.35 18.54 9.38
C TRP A 236 16.23 18.07 10.32
N CYS A 237 15.84 16.80 10.31
CA CYS A 237 14.87 16.22 11.23
C CYS A 237 15.33 16.36 12.70
N THR A 238 16.59 16.04 12.99
CA THR A 238 17.19 16.17 14.33
C THR A 238 17.14 17.61 14.83
N LYS A 239 17.43 18.58 13.95
CA LYS A 239 17.33 20.00 14.31
C LYS A 239 15.89 20.37 14.70
N LEU A 240 14.90 19.99 13.91
CA LEU A 240 13.48 20.26 14.19
C LEU A 240 13.02 19.64 15.51
N ARG A 241 13.44 18.42 15.80
CA ARG A 241 13.15 17.74 17.05
C ARG A 241 13.78 18.45 18.24
N LYS A 242 15.05 18.86 18.15
CA LYS A 242 15.75 19.62 19.21
C LYS A 242 15.14 21.00 19.43
N GLU A 243 14.58 21.60 18.40
CA GLU A 243 13.85 22.89 18.49
C GLU A 243 12.41 22.71 19.01
N GLY A 244 11.94 21.48 19.23
CA GLY A 244 10.57 21.17 19.64
C GLY A 244 9.51 21.46 18.58
N ALA A 245 9.90 21.58 17.33
CA ALA A 245 8.98 21.81 16.21
C ALA A 245 8.18 20.55 15.84
N VAL A 246 8.75 19.38 16.10
CA VAL A 246 8.14 18.06 15.90
C VAL A 246 8.19 17.26 17.21
N VAL A 247 7.47 16.14 17.27
CA VAL A 247 7.39 15.29 18.44
C VAL A 247 8.77 14.72 18.84
N PRO A 248 8.99 14.42 20.15
CA PRO A 248 10.20 13.77 20.62
C PRO A 248 10.27 12.29 20.20
N ALA A 249 11.45 11.70 20.33
CA ALA A 249 11.76 10.32 19.90
C ALA A 249 10.78 9.28 20.46
N GLU A 250 10.39 9.38 21.72
CA GLU A 250 9.47 8.44 22.36
C GLU A 250 8.10 8.38 21.70
N GLN A 251 7.66 9.46 21.05
CA GLN A 251 6.38 9.49 20.34
C GLN A 251 6.52 9.01 18.90
N THR A 252 7.65 9.27 18.25
CA THR A 252 7.95 8.79 16.90
C THR A 252 8.06 7.26 16.87
N THR A 253 8.79 6.67 17.83
CA THR A 253 9.07 5.22 17.87
C THR A 253 7.89 4.38 18.38
N GLN A 254 6.81 4.99 18.86
CA GLN A 254 5.59 4.30 19.28
C GLN A 254 4.54 4.16 18.17
N MET A 255 4.79 4.68 17.00
CA MET A 255 3.91 4.51 15.85
C MET A 255 3.94 3.05 15.36
N ASP A 256 2.76 2.50 15.05
CA ASP A 256 2.56 1.11 14.62
C ASP A 256 1.87 1.01 13.24
N GLY A 257 1.84 2.12 12.50
CA GLY A 257 1.20 2.21 11.19
C GLY A 257 -0.31 2.48 11.24
N THR A 258 -0.93 2.53 12.43
CA THR A 258 -2.33 2.94 12.58
C THR A 258 -2.44 4.44 12.84
N VAL A 259 -3.46 5.09 12.28
CA VAL A 259 -3.65 6.55 12.43
C VAL A 259 -3.93 6.95 13.88
N GLU A 260 -4.59 6.10 14.65
CA GLU A 260 -4.90 6.31 16.06
C GLU A 260 -3.65 6.37 16.94
N ASN A 261 -2.58 5.70 16.51
CA ASN A 261 -1.30 5.64 17.21
C ASN A 261 -0.25 6.64 16.71
N THR A 262 -0.60 7.46 15.71
CA THR A 262 0.26 8.58 15.32
C THR A 262 0.17 9.73 16.34
N PRO A 263 1.14 10.63 16.37
CA PRO A 263 1.08 11.83 17.21
C PRO A 263 -0.17 12.70 16.97
N LEU A 264 -0.64 12.85 15.72
CA LEU A 264 -1.90 13.54 15.45
C LEU A 264 -3.10 12.77 15.99
N GLY A 265 -3.15 11.44 15.79
CA GLY A 265 -4.19 10.57 16.33
C GLY A 265 -4.27 10.58 17.86
N ARG A 266 -3.13 10.74 18.53
CA ARG A 266 -3.03 10.89 20.00
C ARG A 266 -3.19 12.33 20.47
N LEU A 267 -3.46 13.27 19.59
CA LEU A 267 -3.56 14.72 19.87
C LEU A 267 -2.27 15.29 20.53
N LYS A 268 -1.10 14.82 20.10
CA LYS A 268 0.21 15.30 20.53
C LYS A 268 0.83 16.27 19.52
N SER A 269 0.44 16.17 18.25
CA SER A 269 0.82 17.11 17.19
C SER A 269 -0.40 17.78 16.57
N VAL A 270 -0.17 18.86 15.83
CA VAL A 270 -1.18 19.58 15.04
C VAL A 270 -1.30 19.00 13.64
N SER A 271 -0.25 18.36 13.14
CA SER A 271 -0.22 17.76 11.82
C SER A 271 0.55 16.44 11.80
N ASP A 272 0.36 15.68 10.72
CA ASP A 272 1.02 14.42 10.46
C ASP A 272 1.22 14.21 8.96
N PHE A 273 2.28 13.49 8.58
CA PHE A 273 2.47 12.99 7.22
C PHE A 273 1.80 11.64 7.08
N ASN A 274 1.01 11.47 6.04
CA ASN A 274 0.40 10.17 5.75
C ASN A 274 -0.05 10.10 4.28
N TRP A 275 -0.33 8.89 3.80
CA TRP A 275 -1.09 8.72 2.56
C TRP A 275 -2.52 9.21 2.75
N ASP A 276 -3.12 9.77 1.70
CA ASP A 276 -4.44 10.44 1.79
C ASP A 276 -5.57 9.50 2.25
N ALA A 277 -5.64 8.27 1.74
CA ALA A 277 -6.72 7.34 2.09
C ALA A 277 -6.79 7.00 3.59
N PRO A 278 -5.68 6.65 4.30
CA PRO A 278 -5.71 6.42 5.75
C PRO A 278 -6.12 7.62 6.58
N THR A 279 -5.96 8.86 6.07
CA THR A 279 -6.28 10.07 6.84
C THR A 279 -7.75 10.20 7.23
N SER A 280 -8.65 9.45 6.59
CA SER A 280 -10.05 9.35 7.02
C SER A 280 -10.20 8.89 8.48
N GLY A 281 -9.25 8.11 8.99
CA GLY A 281 -9.19 7.69 10.39
C GLY A 281 -8.98 8.83 11.38
N TYR A 282 -8.44 9.98 10.96
CA TYR A 282 -8.34 11.17 11.82
C TYR A 282 -9.65 11.93 11.98
N ALA A 283 -10.62 11.74 11.08
CA ALA A 283 -11.87 12.52 11.11
C ALA A 283 -12.65 12.40 12.44
N PRO A 284 -12.84 11.23 13.06
CA PRO A 284 -13.48 11.12 14.37
C PRO A 284 -12.65 11.71 15.51
N ILE A 285 -11.34 11.90 15.35
CA ILE A 285 -10.40 12.36 16.38
C ILE A 285 -10.24 13.88 16.33
N VAL A 286 -9.99 14.43 15.14
CA VAL A 286 -9.74 15.87 14.91
C VAL A 286 -11.05 16.62 14.69
N GLY A 287 -12.07 15.98 14.13
CA GLY A 287 -13.37 16.55 13.83
C GLY A 287 -13.36 17.40 12.56
N GLU A 288 -14.28 18.37 12.48
CA GLU A 288 -14.49 19.23 11.30
C GLU A 288 -13.27 20.09 10.92
N GLY A 289 -12.31 20.23 11.84
CA GLY A 289 -11.05 20.95 11.60
C GLY A 289 -10.04 20.20 10.74
N LEU A 290 -10.24 18.89 10.49
CA LEU A 290 -9.31 18.10 9.70
C LEU A 290 -9.28 18.54 8.24
N LYS A 291 -8.10 18.92 7.78
CA LYS A 291 -7.83 19.22 6.36
C LYS A 291 -6.59 18.49 5.87
N LEU A 292 -6.45 18.43 4.55
CA LEU A 292 -5.31 17.87 3.84
C LEU A 292 -4.55 18.97 3.10
N ALA A 293 -3.23 18.96 3.22
CA ALA A 293 -2.34 19.89 2.55
C ALA A 293 -1.32 19.14 1.68
N PRO A 294 -0.82 19.75 0.59
CA PRO A 294 0.27 19.18 -0.20
C PRO A 294 1.53 19.00 0.64
N LEU A 295 2.39 18.06 0.26
CA LEU A 295 3.74 18.04 0.80
C LEU A 295 4.53 19.24 0.27
N PRO A 296 5.53 19.70 1.04
CA PRO A 296 6.36 20.82 0.63
C PRO A 296 7.14 20.54 -0.65
N VAL A 297 7.35 21.58 -1.45
CA VAL A 297 8.19 21.55 -2.64
C VAL A 297 9.65 21.89 -2.31
N GLY A 298 10.56 21.66 -3.26
CA GLY A 298 11.93 22.15 -3.16
C GLY A 298 11.99 23.68 -3.12
N GLU A 299 13.11 24.23 -2.70
CA GLU A 299 13.30 25.70 -2.61
C GLU A 299 13.23 26.40 -3.99
N ASP A 300 13.38 25.65 -5.06
CA ASP A 300 13.21 26.07 -6.46
C ASP A 300 11.77 25.87 -6.99
N GLY A 301 10.84 25.43 -6.13
CA GLY A 301 9.47 25.11 -6.49
C GLY A 301 9.26 23.72 -7.10
N THR A 302 10.30 22.87 -7.15
CA THR A 302 10.19 21.52 -7.71
C THR A 302 9.33 20.62 -6.81
N PRO A 303 8.20 20.06 -7.29
CA PRO A 303 7.40 19.11 -6.51
C PRO A 303 8.10 17.75 -6.44
N GLY A 304 8.11 17.15 -5.24
CA GLY A 304 8.51 15.76 -5.04
C GLY A 304 7.35 14.79 -5.04
N GLN A 305 6.15 15.27 -4.72
CA GLN A 305 4.92 14.51 -4.58
C GLN A 305 4.48 13.88 -5.90
N TYR A 306 3.81 12.73 -5.83
CA TYR A 306 3.32 11.97 -6.99
C TYR A 306 2.06 11.18 -6.62
N PHE A 307 1.30 10.75 -7.64
CA PHE A 307 0.28 9.73 -7.44
C PHE A 307 0.92 8.35 -7.55
N LYS A 308 0.55 7.42 -6.68
CA LYS A 308 0.85 6.00 -6.84
C LYS A 308 -0.41 5.15 -6.68
N PRO A 309 -0.42 3.90 -7.17
CA PRO A 309 -1.49 2.99 -6.83
C PRO A 309 -1.57 2.74 -5.34
N SER A 310 -2.77 2.81 -4.77
CA SER A 310 -3.00 2.41 -3.38
C SER A 310 -2.85 0.90 -3.20
N MET A 311 -3.16 0.15 -4.26
CA MET A 311 -3.02 -1.31 -4.38
C MET A 311 -3.24 -1.75 -5.83
N PHE A 312 -2.96 -3.02 -6.10
CA PHE A 312 -3.10 -3.62 -7.40
C PHE A 312 -3.98 -4.86 -7.35
N PHE A 313 -4.50 -5.27 -8.51
CA PHE A 313 -4.92 -6.64 -8.76
C PHE A 313 -3.90 -7.33 -9.66
N GLY A 314 -3.56 -8.57 -9.31
CA GLY A 314 -2.74 -9.48 -10.09
C GLY A 314 -3.38 -10.86 -10.15
N ALA A 315 -2.90 -11.68 -11.07
CA ALA A 315 -3.30 -13.08 -11.18
C ALA A 315 -2.10 -14.00 -10.95
N SER A 316 -2.36 -15.23 -10.51
CA SER A 316 -1.33 -16.26 -10.34
C SER A 316 -0.87 -16.78 -11.70
N ALA A 317 0.44 -16.97 -11.87
CA ALA A 317 1.01 -17.65 -13.02
C ALA A 317 0.58 -19.13 -13.11
N GLU A 318 0.20 -19.73 -11.98
CA GLU A 318 -0.21 -21.12 -11.88
C GLU A 318 -1.73 -21.32 -12.00
N THR A 319 -2.51 -20.24 -12.25
CA THR A 319 -3.96 -20.38 -12.43
C THR A 319 -4.28 -21.26 -13.64
N ALA A 320 -5.18 -22.23 -13.45
CA ALA A 320 -5.68 -23.05 -14.55
C ALA A 320 -6.62 -22.27 -15.50
N HIS A 321 -7.02 -21.05 -15.12
CA HIS A 321 -8.03 -20.25 -15.79
C HIS A 321 -7.58 -18.79 -16.04
N PRO A 322 -6.44 -18.57 -16.72
CA PRO A 322 -5.87 -17.23 -16.87
C PRO A 322 -6.80 -16.25 -17.59
N LYS A 323 -7.55 -16.71 -18.59
CA LYS A 323 -8.53 -15.90 -19.29
C LYS A 323 -9.64 -15.41 -18.37
N GLN A 324 -10.22 -16.29 -17.56
CA GLN A 324 -11.31 -15.94 -16.64
C GLN A 324 -10.80 -15.06 -15.50
N ALA A 325 -9.58 -15.28 -15.03
CA ALA A 325 -8.95 -14.39 -14.05
C ALA A 325 -8.77 -12.97 -14.63
N ALA A 326 -8.30 -12.84 -15.87
CA ALA A 326 -8.19 -11.56 -16.57
C ALA A 326 -9.57 -10.89 -16.77
N GLN A 327 -10.60 -11.64 -17.17
CA GLN A 327 -11.97 -11.13 -17.31
C GLN A 327 -12.53 -10.62 -15.98
N PHE A 328 -12.25 -11.31 -14.88
CA PHE A 328 -12.69 -10.87 -13.55
C PHE A 328 -11.96 -9.60 -13.09
N ILE A 329 -10.66 -9.51 -13.34
CA ILE A 329 -9.88 -8.28 -13.05
C ILE A 329 -10.42 -7.12 -13.89
N ASP A 330 -10.66 -7.32 -15.20
CA ASP A 330 -11.23 -6.30 -16.08
C ASP A 330 -12.58 -5.82 -15.57
N PHE A 331 -13.45 -6.74 -15.15
CA PHE A 331 -14.75 -6.39 -14.59
C PHE A 331 -14.62 -5.51 -13.33
N LEU A 332 -13.75 -5.88 -12.40
CA LEU A 332 -13.54 -5.10 -11.16
C LEU A 332 -13.00 -3.69 -11.43
N LEU A 333 -12.20 -3.50 -12.49
CA LEU A 333 -11.56 -2.23 -12.81
C LEU A 333 -12.38 -1.35 -13.75
N ASN A 334 -13.17 -1.94 -14.66
CA ASN A 334 -13.74 -1.24 -15.81
C ASN A 334 -15.28 -1.28 -15.89
N ASP A 335 -15.96 -2.11 -15.08
CA ASP A 335 -17.41 -2.14 -15.10
C ASP A 335 -18.01 -1.00 -14.25
N LYS A 336 -18.87 -0.20 -14.84
CA LYS A 336 -19.48 0.96 -14.17
C LYS A 336 -20.33 0.60 -12.95
N LYS A 337 -21.03 -0.55 -12.98
CA LYS A 337 -21.84 -1.00 -11.84
C LYS A 337 -20.95 -1.54 -10.74
N ALA A 338 -19.92 -2.31 -11.09
CA ALA A 338 -18.89 -2.73 -10.13
C ALA A 338 -18.20 -1.52 -9.50
N GLY A 339 -17.80 -0.54 -10.29
CA GLY A 339 -17.20 0.70 -9.81
C GLY A 339 -18.12 1.48 -8.85
N ALA A 340 -19.42 1.55 -9.14
CA ALA A 340 -20.38 2.19 -8.27
C ALA A 340 -20.57 1.45 -6.93
N ILE A 341 -20.53 0.11 -6.93
CA ILE A 341 -20.59 -0.73 -5.74
C ILE A 341 -19.31 -0.57 -4.91
N LEU A 342 -18.15 -0.70 -5.55
CA LEU A 342 -16.85 -0.65 -4.88
C LEU A 342 -16.53 0.75 -4.34
N GLY A 343 -16.97 1.81 -5.04
CA GLY A 343 -16.77 3.20 -4.63
C GLY A 343 -15.29 3.53 -4.40
N ALA A 344 -15.02 4.24 -3.30
CA ALA A 344 -13.67 4.59 -2.87
C ALA A 344 -13.11 3.67 -1.77
N THR A 345 -13.65 2.46 -1.58
CA THR A 345 -13.21 1.55 -0.50
C THR A 345 -11.75 1.12 -0.60
N ARG A 346 -11.14 1.30 -1.78
CA ARG A 346 -9.72 1.04 -2.05
C ARG A 346 -8.91 2.30 -2.37
N GLY A 347 -9.49 3.48 -2.17
CA GLY A 347 -9.01 4.78 -2.61
C GLY A 347 -9.75 5.28 -3.85
N ILE A 348 -9.36 6.43 -4.36
CA ILE A 348 -9.96 7.04 -5.55
C ILE A 348 -9.62 6.16 -6.78
N PRO A 349 -10.61 5.68 -7.57
CA PRO A 349 -10.36 4.75 -8.66
C PRO A 349 -9.27 5.21 -9.64
N ALA A 350 -8.38 4.28 -10.02
CA ALA A 350 -7.32 4.53 -10.99
C ALA A 350 -7.86 4.72 -12.41
N ASN A 351 -8.95 4.02 -12.75
CA ASN A 351 -9.65 4.16 -14.02
C ASN A 351 -10.40 5.50 -14.09
N ASP A 352 -10.10 6.30 -15.10
CA ASP A 352 -10.63 7.67 -15.27
C ASP A 352 -12.16 7.69 -15.46
N ALA A 353 -12.71 6.79 -16.26
CA ALA A 353 -14.15 6.73 -16.50
C ALA A 353 -14.92 6.30 -15.24
N ILE A 354 -14.40 5.32 -14.48
CA ILE A 354 -14.98 4.91 -13.20
C ILE A 354 -14.85 6.03 -12.17
N ARG A 355 -13.70 6.69 -12.12
CA ARG A 355 -13.47 7.83 -11.21
C ARG A 355 -14.48 8.95 -11.44
N GLN A 356 -14.74 9.34 -12.70
CA GLN A 356 -15.73 10.35 -13.04
C GLN A 356 -17.14 9.99 -12.57
N ASP A 357 -17.51 8.71 -12.63
CA ASP A 357 -18.82 8.22 -12.18
C ASP A 357 -18.93 8.12 -10.64
N VAL A 358 -17.81 7.91 -9.93
CA VAL A 358 -17.74 7.73 -8.47
C VAL A 358 -17.61 9.06 -7.73
N LEU A 359 -16.73 9.97 -8.20
CA LEU A 359 -16.44 11.21 -7.50
C LEU A 359 -17.66 12.06 -7.09
N PRO A 360 -18.70 12.23 -7.94
CA PRO A 360 -19.89 13.02 -7.56
C PRO A 360 -20.74 12.40 -6.44
N LYS A 361 -20.50 11.13 -6.10
CA LYS A 361 -21.27 10.35 -5.11
C LYS A 361 -20.51 10.17 -3.80
N LEU A 362 -19.27 10.67 -3.73
CA LEU A 362 -18.48 10.60 -2.50
C LEU A 362 -19.05 11.57 -1.46
N GLU A 363 -19.10 11.09 -0.23
CA GLU A 363 -19.56 11.82 0.93
C GLU A 363 -18.51 11.83 2.04
N GLY A 364 -18.73 12.68 3.04
CA GLY A 364 -17.86 12.73 4.20
C GLY A 364 -16.39 13.01 3.83
N PHE A 365 -15.46 12.29 4.45
CA PHE A 365 -14.04 12.51 4.28
C PHE A 365 -13.50 12.05 2.92
N ASP A 366 -14.14 11.10 2.25
CA ASP A 366 -13.77 10.69 0.89
C ASP A 366 -13.93 11.85 -0.11
N GLN A 367 -14.90 12.75 0.11
CA GLN A 367 -15.05 13.97 -0.67
C GLN A 367 -13.89 14.94 -0.42
N VAL A 368 -13.38 15.02 0.82
CA VAL A 368 -12.20 15.82 1.15
C VAL A 368 -10.97 15.29 0.42
N ILE A 369 -10.73 13.96 0.46
CA ILE A 369 -9.64 13.30 -0.27
C ILE A 369 -9.75 13.56 -1.78
N SER A 370 -10.95 13.41 -2.34
CA SER A 370 -11.20 13.68 -3.76
C SER A 370 -10.85 15.11 -4.15
N THR A 371 -11.32 16.08 -3.36
CA THR A 371 -11.04 17.51 -3.55
C THR A 371 -9.53 17.79 -3.43
N TYR A 372 -8.87 17.17 -2.47
CA TYR A 372 -7.43 17.24 -2.30
C TYR A 372 -6.69 16.71 -3.53
N GLN A 373 -7.02 15.52 -4.02
CA GLN A 373 -6.37 14.97 -5.21
C GLN A 373 -6.60 15.80 -6.47
N LYS A 374 -7.80 16.38 -6.63
CA LYS A 374 -8.16 17.18 -7.81
C LYS A 374 -7.24 18.39 -8.01
N GLN A 375 -6.74 19.01 -6.96
CA GLN A 375 -5.82 20.15 -7.07
C GLN A 375 -4.49 19.83 -7.76
N PHE A 376 -4.14 18.55 -7.87
CA PHE A 376 -2.87 18.06 -8.46
C PHE A 376 -3.02 17.56 -9.91
N GLU A 377 -4.21 17.52 -10.47
CA GLU A 377 -4.39 17.02 -11.84
C GLU A 377 -3.51 17.77 -12.83
N GLY A 378 -2.67 17.04 -13.56
CA GLY A 378 -1.71 17.59 -14.51
C GLY A 378 -0.52 18.35 -13.91
N LYS A 379 -0.32 18.31 -12.57
CA LYS A 379 0.74 19.07 -11.89
C LYS A 379 1.83 18.18 -11.26
N LEU A 380 1.53 16.92 -10.99
CA LEU A 380 2.50 15.99 -10.42
C LEU A 380 3.27 15.27 -11.52
N LYS A 381 4.51 14.89 -11.19
CA LYS A 381 5.32 14.03 -12.06
C LYS A 381 4.85 12.58 -11.94
N ASP A 382 5.22 11.76 -12.91
CA ASP A 382 4.98 10.32 -12.88
C ASP A 382 5.53 9.70 -11.58
N PRO A 383 4.86 8.66 -11.07
CA PRO A 383 5.37 7.89 -9.94
C PRO A 383 6.73 7.25 -10.28
N PRO A 384 7.54 6.91 -9.26
CA PRO A 384 8.69 6.05 -9.48
C PRO A 384 8.23 4.66 -9.97
N PRO A 385 9.10 3.89 -10.65
CA PRO A 385 8.82 2.49 -10.96
C PRO A 385 8.61 1.68 -9.68
N ALA A 386 8.06 0.45 -9.81
CA ALA A 386 7.95 -0.46 -8.68
C ALA A 386 9.30 -0.59 -7.96
N PRO A 387 9.32 -0.55 -6.63
CA PRO A 387 10.55 -0.66 -5.86
C PRO A 387 11.28 -1.98 -6.15
N PRO A 388 12.61 -2.02 -6.02
CA PRO A 388 13.39 -3.25 -6.20
C PRO A 388 13.04 -4.30 -5.16
N LYS A 389 13.38 -5.56 -5.47
CA LYS A 389 13.33 -6.65 -4.48
C LYS A 389 14.20 -6.26 -3.26
N GLY A 390 13.66 -6.47 -2.06
CA GLY A 390 14.32 -6.08 -0.79
C GLY A 390 13.88 -4.73 -0.22
N ASP A 391 13.15 -3.91 -0.97
CA ASP A 391 12.67 -2.61 -0.52
C ASP A 391 11.91 -2.65 0.81
N ALA A 392 11.04 -3.63 1.03
CA ALA A 392 10.32 -3.77 2.30
C ALA A 392 11.25 -4.01 3.51
N SER A 393 12.37 -4.70 3.31
CA SER A 393 13.43 -4.87 4.31
C SER A 393 14.17 -3.55 4.55
N LEU A 394 14.47 -2.82 3.48
CA LEU A 394 15.14 -1.53 3.55
C LEU A 394 14.31 -0.46 4.25
N GLN A 395 12.99 -0.46 4.07
CA GLN A 395 12.12 0.43 4.82
C GLN A 395 12.20 0.18 6.34
N SER A 396 12.26 -1.09 6.76
CA SER A 396 12.45 -1.45 8.16
C SER A 396 13.83 -1.02 8.68
N THR A 397 14.86 -1.18 7.85
CA THR A 397 16.23 -0.71 8.15
C THR A 397 16.28 0.81 8.30
N PHE A 398 15.63 1.55 7.40
CA PHE A 398 15.54 3.01 7.45
C PHE A 398 14.95 3.50 8.77
N SER A 399 13.80 2.93 9.17
CA SER A 399 13.14 3.27 10.43
C SER A 399 14.01 2.94 11.64
N ARG A 400 14.62 1.75 11.66
CA ARG A 400 15.51 1.30 12.75
C ARG A 400 16.73 2.21 12.90
N ASP A 401 17.37 2.58 11.81
CA ASP A 401 18.58 3.41 11.85
C ASP A 401 18.24 4.85 12.25
N TYR A 402 17.07 5.36 11.83
CA TYR A 402 16.58 6.64 12.33
C TYR A 402 16.27 6.61 13.83
N ASP A 403 15.78 5.51 14.38
CA ASP A 403 15.57 5.38 15.82
C ASP A 403 16.88 5.57 16.61
N GLN A 404 18.02 5.10 16.08
CA GLN A 404 19.32 5.35 16.73
C GLN A 404 19.67 6.85 16.71
N VAL A 405 19.34 7.55 15.61
CA VAL A 405 19.51 9.02 15.51
C VAL A 405 18.53 9.74 16.45
N ALA A 406 17.27 9.31 16.48
CA ALA A 406 16.25 9.95 17.32
C ALA A 406 16.58 9.89 18.80
N TYR A 407 17.13 8.78 19.27
CA TYR A 407 17.60 8.60 20.65
C TYR A 407 19.05 9.04 20.88
N GLU A 408 19.69 9.73 19.93
CA GLU A 408 21.07 10.23 20.03
C GLU A 408 22.12 9.14 20.32
N ARG A 409 21.84 7.88 19.90
CA ARG A 409 22.74 6.74 20.03
C ARG A 409 23.75 6.66 18.87
N MET A 410 23.40 7.24 17.73
CA MET A 410 24.22 7.39 16.55
C MET A 410 24.09 8.82 16.03
N SER A 411 25.15 9.33 15.40
CA SER A 411 25.03 10.56 14.63
C SER A 411 24.26 10.32 13.33
N PRO A 412 23.59 11.33 12.75
CA PRO A 412 22.94 11.21 11.45
C PRO A 412 23.86 10.64 10.36
N ARG A 413 25.12 10.98 10.36
CA ARG A 413 26.11 10.49 9.40
C ARG A 413 26.39 9.00 9.57
N GLU A 414 26.68 8.55 10.79
CA GLU A 414 26.96 7.13 11.06
C GLU A 414 25.75 6.26 10.69
N ALA A 415 24.54 6.68 11.06
CA ALA A 415 23.32 5.96 10.70
C ALA A 415 23.09 5.93 9.17
N ALA A 416 23.34 7.05 8.48
CA ALA A 416 23.23 7.11 7.02
C ALA A 416 24.23 6.19 6.32
N GLU A 417 25.49 6.14 6.78
CA GLU A 417 26.52 5.25 6.24
C GLU A 417 26.18 3.78 6.48
N ASN A 418 25.61 3.45 7.65
CA ASN A 418 25.09 2.10 7.95
C ASN A 418 23.98 1.72 7.00
N TYR A 419 22.95 2.56 6.87
CA TYR A 419 21.85 2.32 5.95
C TYR A 419 22.32 2.07 4.52
N ILE A 420 23.22 2.94 3.99
CA ILE A 420 23.75 2.79 2.63
C ILE A 420 24.53 1.47 2.46
N THR A 421 25.24 1.04 3.50
CA THR A 421 26.01 -0.22 3.47
C THR A 421 25.08 -1.43 3.41
N GLU A 422 24.06 -1.46 4.28
CA GLU A 422 23.06 -2.53 4.31
C GLU A 422 22.21 -2.55 3.03
N ALA A 423 21.77 -1.37 2.56
CA ALA A 423 20.98 -1.25 1.35
C ALA A 423 21.73 -1.73 0.10
N LYS A 424 23.03 -1.41 -0.02
CA LYS A 424 23.86 -1.93 -1.11
C LYS A 424 24.05 -3.45 -1.06
N ALA A 425 24.08 -4.03 0.13
CA ALA A 425 24.17 -5.48 0.29
C ALA A 425 22.84 -6.16 -0.10
N GLU A 426 21.71 -5.61 0.35
CA GLU A 426 20.36 -6.14 0.06
C GLU A 426 20.03 -6.08 -1.44
N LEU A 427 20.31 -4.95 -2.09
CA LEU A 427 20.02 -4.75 -3.52
C LEU A 427 20.94 -5.54 -4.48
N ARG A 428 21.98 -6.19 -3.98
CA ARG A 428 22.89 -7.03 -4.80
C ARG A 428 22.45 -8.50 -4.87
N GLN A 429 21.51 -8.91 -4.05
CA GLN A 429 20.92 -10.26 -4.04
C GLN A 429 19.78 -10.32 -5.06
#